data_b7992e230cfb14dafaf076d9fd5ab46a
#
_entry.id   b7992e230cfb14dafaf076d9fd5ab46a
#
_cell.length_a   1.000
_cell.length_b   1.000
_cell.length_c   1.000
_cell.angle_alpha   90.00
_cell.angle_beta   90.00
_cell.angle_gamma   90.00
#
_symmetry.space_group_name_H-M   'P 1'
#
loop_
_entity.id
_entity.type
_entity.pdbx_description
1 polymer ?
#
loop_
_entity_poly.entity_id
_entity_poly.type
_entity_poly.pdbx_seq_one_letter_code
_entity_poly.pdbx_strand_id
1 'polypeptide(L)'
;AATWATNAVLVYFEALGVGEGEPGQKIRLQHAPVLDPREGETVEVEETIDGELVWVPWTRVDEFSGSGPFDRHYCLDTNTGEVSFGPAVRQQDGTVILYGRVPEARRNIRFSQYRYGGGVTGNVPEERIVQMRSAIAYVDNASNLVRATGGLDPETIEAAKYRARQEVRSQKRAVTADDYEHFAREASTNVARVKCNPFLGKQADRGGSQDGRVSLAPGMVDLIVIPAAFDAVRHGDLTRLSLDGPTQTAIINKIDQFRLLTVTMRVREPIYVGVRVITDIVLQSYARPDVVQAKVRETLRGYITPLAIGGYTPPDGEAWEGWPIGRDLYLSEIYALIQRVQGVKHVRDVKLGSVPIKLTDMEIPTVTATEKRVIEVPPDGVLCSLDHDVRVVTL
;
A
#
# COMPACT_ATOMS: atom_id res chain seq x y z
N ALA A 1 -16.52 -25.79 3.04
CA ALA A 1 -15.80 -25.47 1.79
C ALA A 1 -15.30 -24.03 1.87
N ALA A 2 -14.14 -23.75 1.28
CA ALA A 2 -13.59 -22.41 1.17
C ALA A 2 -13.40 -22.06 -0.31
N THR A 3 -13.64 -20.81 -0.67
CA THR A 3 -13.43 -20.30 -2.01
C THR A 3 -12.88 -18.88 -1.96
N TRP A 4 -12.21 -18.47 -3.02
CA TRP A 4 -11.76 -17.09 -3.18
C TRP A 4 -12.90 -16.23 -3.74
N ALA A 5 -13.13 -15.08 -3.16
CA ALA A 5 -14.09 -14.10 -3.63
C ALA A 5 -13.40 -12.78 -3.89
N THR A 6 -13.77 -12.11 -4.99
CA THR A 6 -13.33 -10.76 -5.31
C THR A 6 -14.46 -9.79 -4.95
N ASN A 7 -14.12 -8.70 -4.24
CA ASN A 7 -15.09 -7.64 -3.95
C ASN A 7 -15.39 -6.85 -5.22
N ALA A 8 -16.35 -7.33 -5.99
CA ALA A 8 -16.79 -6.70 -7.24
C ALA A 8 -18.25 -7.01 -7.52
N VAL A 9 -18.91 -6.10 -8.20
CA VAL A 9 -20.24 -6.30 -8.74
C VAL A 9 -20.09 -6.65 -10.23
N LEU A 10 -20.73 -7.74 -10.64
CA LEU A 10 -20.72 -8.20 -12.03
C LEU A 10 -21.93 -7.61 -12.76
N VAL A 11 -21.69 -7.01 -13.91
CA VAL A 11 -22.71 -6.49 -14.84
C VAL A 11 -22.67 -7.33 -16.11
N TYR A 12 -23.86 -7.69 -16.60
CA TYR A 12 -24.00 -8.47 -17.81
C TYR A 12 -24.71 -7.66 -18.89
N PHE A 13 -24.24 -7.78 -20.11
CA PHE A 13 -24.87 -7.27 -21.34
C PHE A 13 -25.28 -5.80 -21.25
N GLU A 14 -24.42 -4.95 -20.72
CA GLU A 14 -24.67 -3.51 -20.71
C GLU A 14 -24.67 -2.96 -22.13
N ALA A 15 -25.81 -2.39 -22.53
CA ALA A 15 -25.92 -1.69 -23.80
C ALA A 15 -25.15 -0.37 -23.73
N LEU A 16 -24.12 -0.22 -24.55
CA LEU A 16 -23.28 0.97 -24.60
C LEU A 16 -23.85 2.06 -25.54
N GLY A 17 -24.64 1.64 -26.51
CA GLY A 17 -25.22 2.53 -27.51
C GLY A 17 -25.13 1.94 -28.90
N VAL A 18 -25.05 2.79 -29.89
CA VAL A 18 -24.98 2.42 -31.30
C VAL A 18 -23.72 2.99 -31.96
N GLY A 19 -23.20 2.28 -32.94
CA GLY A 19 -22.11 2.76 -33.78
C GLY A 19 -22.53 4.02 -34.55
N GLU A 20 -21.65 5.00 -34.57
CA GLU A 20 -21.85 6.26 -35.33
C GLU A 20 -21.35 6.12 -36.76
N GLY A 21 -20.53 5.12 -37.05
CA GLY A 21 -19.85 4.95 -38.34
C GLY A 21 -18.69 5.90 -38.55
N GLU A 22 -18.26 6.60 -37.48
CA GLU A 22 -17.14 7.52 -37.51
C GLU A 22 -15.97 6.99 -36.68
N PRO A 23 -14.71 7.24 -37.10
CA PRO A 23 -13.52 6.83 -36.36
C PRO A 23 -13.41 7.60 -35.04
N GLY A 24 -12.88 6.92 -34.01
CA GLY A 24 -12.60 7.54 -32.73
C GLY A 24 -13.81 7.72 -31.83
N GLN A 25 -14.92 7.06 -32.10
CA GLN A 25 -16.10 7.03 -31.22
C GLN A 25 -15.71 6.63 -29.79
N LYS A 26 -16.26 7.33 -28.81
CA LYS A 26 -16.05 7.07 -27.38
C LYS A 26 -17.39 6.86 -26.68
N ILE A 27 -17.46 5.83 -25.88
CA ILE A 27 -18.66 5.49 -25.11
C ILE A 27 -18.23 5.22 -23.68
N ARG A 28 -19.10 5.54 -22.73
CA ARG A 28 -18.76 5.36 -21.32
C ARG A 28 -19.66 4.32 -20.67
N LEU A 29 -19.07 3.43 -19.87
CA LEU A 29 -19.79 2.47 -19.02
C LEU A 29 -20.56 3.20 -17.91
N GLN A 30 -21.67 2.63 -17.45
CA GLN A 30 -22.47 3.21 -16.36
C GLN A 30 -21.73 3.16 -15.02
N HIS A 31 -20.86 2.18 -14.85
CA HIS A 31 -20.14 1.97 -13.59
C HIS A 31 -18.62 2.01 -13.83
N ALA A 32 -17.95 2.81 -13.02
CA ALA A 32 -16.50 2.93 -12.96
C ALA A 32 -16.08 3.09 -11.46
N PRO A 33 -14.87 2.74 -11.07
CA PRO A 33 -13.83 2.08 -11.86
C PRO A 33 -14.16 0.62 -12.17
N VAL A 34 -13.67 0.15 -13.31
CA VAL A 34 -13.83 -1.22 -13.80
C VAL A 34 -12.60 -2.03 -13.40
N LEU A 35 -12.80 -3.25 -12.92
CA LEU A 35 -11.67 -4.16 -12.71
C LEU A 35 -11.11 -4.64 -14.05
N ASP A 36 -9.82 -4.97 -14.06
CA ASP A 36 -9.17 -5.44 -15.29
C ASP A 36 -9.92 -6.62 -15.89
N PRO A 37 -10.35 -6.52 -17.17
CA PRO A 37 -11.19 -7.53 -17.80
C PRO A 37 -10.48 -8.89 -17.91
N ARG A 38 -11.22 -9.95 -17.61
CA ARG A 38 -10.80 -11.33 -17.78
C ARG A 38 -11.18 -11.85 -19.17
N GLU A 39 -10.71 -13.05 -19.50
CA GLU A 39 -11.14 -13.76 -20.70
C GLU A 39 -12.67 -13.88 -20.76
N GLY A 40 -13.27 -13.49 -21.88
CA GLY A 40 -14.71 -13.42 -22.07
C GLY A 40 -15.38 -12.12 -21.61
N GLU A 41 -14.67 -11.23 -20.92
CA GLU A 41 -15.14 -9.88 -20.57
C GLU A 41 -14.70 -8.89 -21.65
N THR A 42 -15.55 -8.65 -22.66
CA THR A 42 -15.18 -7.87 -23.84
C THR A 42 -16.35 -7.03 -24.39
N VAL A 43 -16.00 -6.06 -25.20
CA VAL A 43 -16.96 -5.32 -26.01
C VAL A 43 -17.40 -6.17 -27.18
N GLU A 44 -18.71 -6.22 -27.41
CA GLU A 44 -19.31 -6.89 -28.55
C GLU A 44 -20.04 -5.85 -29.41
N VAL A 45 -19.82 -5.92 -30.72
CA VAL A 45 -20.47 -5.07 -31.70
C VAL A 45 -21.33 -5.95 -32.60
N GLU A 46 -22.54 -5.50 -32.88
CA GLU A 46 -23.43 -6.16 -33.82
C GLU A 46 -22.92 -5.93 -35.24
N GLU A 47 -22.65 -7.03 -35.96
CA GLU A 47 -22.18 -6.98 -37.36
C GLU A 47 -23.08 -7.86 -38.24
N THR A 48 -23.15 -7.53 -39.54
CA THR A 48 -23.85 -8.36 -40.51
C THR A 48 -22.88 -9.39 -41.09
N ILE A 49 -23.08 -10.65 -40.78
CA ILE A 49 -22.30 -11.77 -41.36
C ILE A 49 -23.27 -12.67 -42.12
N ASP A 50 -23.00 -12.92 -43.38
CA ASP A 50 -23.84 -13.74 -44.26
C ASP A 50 -25.34 -13.33 -44.30
N GLY A 51 -25.60 -12.04 -44.10
CA GLY A 51 -26.95 -11.49 -44.08
C GLY A 51 -27.66 -11.56 -42.73
N GLU A 52 -27.07 -12.14 -41.72
CA GLU A 52 -27.58 -12.20 -40.34
C GLU A 52 -26.85 -11.25 -39.43
N LEU A 53 -27.58 -10.72 -38.45
CA LEU A 53 -27.00 -9.85 -37.38
C LEU A 53 -26.43 -10.75 -36.28
N VAL A 54 -25.12 -10.65 -36.05
CA VAL A 54 -24.39 -11.44 -35.07
C VAL A 54 -23.59 -10.53 -34.15
N TRP A 55 -23.54 -10.85 -32.85
CA TRP A 55 -22.66 -10.21 -31.90
C TRP A 55 -21.23 -10.72 -32.09
N VAL A 56 -20.33 -9.81 -32.44
CA VAL A 56 -18.92 -10.12 -32.69
C VAL A 56 -18.06 -9.52 -31.56
N PRO A 57 -17.29 -10.36 -30.85
CA PRO A 57 -16.39 -9.87 -29.82
C PRO A 57 -15.22 -9.10 -30.43
N TRP A 58 -14.90 -7.95 -29.83
CA TRP A 58 -13.75 -7.14 -30.18
C TRP A 58 -12.62 -7.35 -29.19
N THR A 59 -11.40 -7.16 -29.62
CA THR A 59 -10.20 -7.39 -28.80
C THR A 59 -9.76 -6.10 -28.13
N ARG A 60 -9.56 -6.14 -26.83
CA ARG A 60 -8.98 -5.02 -26.09
C ARG A 60 -7.51 -4.88 -26.45
N VAL A 61 -7.08 -3.64 -26.68
CA VAL A 61 -5.68 -3.23 -26.83
C VAL A 61 -5.39 -2.06 -25.89
N ASP A 62 -4.14 -1.91 -25.48
CA ASP A 62 -3.74 -0.78 -24.63
C ASP A 62 -3.61 0.51 -25.45
N GLU A 63 -3.19 0.38 -26.71
CA GLU A 63 -3.05 1.48 -27.64
C GLU A 63 -3.32 1.01 -29.08
N PHE A 64 -3.69 1.95 -29.96
CA PHE A 64 -4.04 1.63 -31.34
C PHE A 64 -2.86 1.65 -32.32
N SER A 65 -1.63 1.95 -31.87
CA SER A 65 -0.47 2.12 -32.78
C SER A 65 -0.16 0.90 -33.63
N GLY A 66 -0.46 -0.30 -33.14
CA GLY A 66 -0.29 -1.56 -33.87
C GLY A 66 -1.54 -2.05 -34.60
N SER A 67 -2.64 -1.31 -34.61
CA SER A 67 -3.93 -1.75 -35.17
C SER A 67 -4.05 -1.37 -36.65
N GLY A 68 -4.41 -2.35 -37.48
CA GLY A 68 -4.77 -2.12 -38.88
C GLY A 68 -6.23 -1.69 -39.06
N PRO A 69 -6.61 -1.19 -40.27
CA PRO A 69 -7.93 -0.63 -40.53
C PRO A 69 -9.12 -1.61 -40.44
N PHE A 70 -8.85 -2.89 -40.37
CA PHE A 70 -9.87 -3.96 -40.31
C PHE A 70 -9.87 -4.69 -38.96
N ASP A 71 -8.94 -4.33 -38.05
CA ASP A 71 -8.82 -5.01 -36.78
C ASP A 71 -9.92 -4.55 -35.83
N ARG A 72 -10.61 -5.50 -35.23
CA ARG A 72 -11.70 -5.30 -34.27
C ARG A 72 -11.11 -5.01 -32.90
N HIS A 73 -10.51 -3.83 -32.75
CA HIS A 73 -9.83 -3.40 -31.52
C HIS A 73 -10.56 -2.26 -30.85
N TYR A 74 -10.53 -2.29 -29.51
CA TYR A 74 -10.98 -1.17 -28.66
C TYR A 74 -10.00 -0.97 -27.51
N CYS A 75 -9.95 0.26 -26.99
CA CYS A 75 -9.26 0.60 -25.74
C CYS A 75 -10.29 0.80 -24.63
N LEU A 76 -9.95 0.38 -23.42
CA LEU A 76 -10.74 0.60 -22.21
C LEU A 76 -9.91 1.30 -21.17
N ASP A 77 -10.31 2.50 -20.77
CA ASP A 77 -9.82 3.14 -19.57
C ASP A 77 -10.61 2.59 -18.36
N THR A 78 -9.96 1.77 -17.59
CA THR A 78 -10.57 1.11 -16.43
C THR A 78 -10.95 2.07 -15.30
N ASN A 79 -10.29 3.23 -15.20
CA ASN A 79 -10.59 4.23 -14.17
C ASN A 79 -11.85 5.03 -14.47
N THR A 80 -12.00 5.44 -15.72
CA THR A 80 -13.14 6.27 -16.17
C THR A 80 -14.30 5.47 -16.75
N GLY A 81 -14.05 4.19 -17.09
CA GLY A 81 -15.02 3.34 -17.81
C GLY A 81 -15.20 3.76 -19.26
N GLU A 82 -14.28 4.55 -19.84
CA GLU A 82 -14.38 4.99 -21.24
C GLU A 82 -13.88 3.90 -22.19
N VAL A 83 -14.75 3.47 -23.09
CA VAL A 83 -14.44 2.60 -24.22
C VAL A 83 -14.21 3.48 -25.44
N SER A 84 -13.05 3.36 -26.06
CA SER A 84 -12.67 4.11 -27.26
C SER A 84 -12.45 3.15 -28.42
N PHE A 85 -12.93 3.54 -29.60
CA PHE A 85 -12.67 2.84 -30.86
C PHE A 85 -11.56 3.51 -31.66
N GLY A 86 -11.00 2.81 -32.63
CA GLY A 86 -9.85 3.24 -33.40
C GLY A 86 -10.02 4.60 -34.07
N PRO A 87 -9.04 5.52 -33.90
CA PRO A 87 -9.08 6.82 -34.50
C PRO A 87 -8.64 6.82 -35.96
N ALA A 88 -8.99 7.87 -36.69
CA ALA A 88 -8.40 8.21 -37.98
C ALA A 88 -7.36 9.31 -37.81
N VAL A 89 -6.17 9.11 -38.32
CA VAL A 89 -5.08 10.10 -38.25
C VAL A 89 -4.67 10.54 -39.65
N ARG A 90 -4.75 11.85 -39.89
CA ARG A 90 -4.27 12.42 -41.18
C ARG A 90 -2.75 12.57 -41.13
N GLN A 91 -2.10 11.99 -42.12
CA GLN A 91 -0.65 12.08 -42.30
C GLN A 91 -0.24 13.39 -42.95
N GLN A 92 1.06 13.69 -42.95
CA GLN A 92 1.60 14.92 -43.56
C GLN A 92 1.41 14.99 -45.08
N ASP A 93 1.32 13.83 -45.74
CA ASP A 93 1.05 13.71 -47.16
C ASP A 93 -0.43 13.86 -47.54
N GLY A 94 -1.31 14.08 -46.52
CA GLY A 94 -2.76 14.22 -46.71
C GLY A 94 -3.53 12.92 -46.66
N THR A 95 -2.88 11.76 -46.63
CA THR A 95 -3.54 10.46 -46.48
C THR A 95 -4.14 10.30 -45.09
N VAL A 96 -5.23 9.53 -44.98
CA VAL A 96 -5.87 9.21 -43.69
C VAL A 96 -5.66 7.74 -43.39
N ILE A 97 -5.05 7.43 -42.27
CA ILE A 97 -4.84 6.09 -41.79
C ILE A 97 -5.84 5.81 -40.67
N LEU A 98 -6.55 4.68 -40.78
CA LEU A 98 -7.43 4.16 -39.76
C LEU A 98 -6.65 3.21 -38.84
N TYR A 99 -6.74 3.44 -37.55
CA TYR A 99 -6.09 2.62 -36.50
C TYR A 99 -7.13 1.75 -35.79
N GLY A 100 -7.67 0.76 -36.47
CA GLY A 100 -8.73 -0.13 -36.05
C GLY A 100 -9.97 0.00 -36.91
N ARG A 101 -10.79 -1.05 -36.88
CA ARG A 101 -12.09 -1.07 -37.55
C ARG A 101 -13.05 -0.07 -36.86
N VAL A 102 -13.83 0.62 -37.67
CA VAL A 102 -14.88 1.53 -37.20
C VAL A 102 -16.18 0.74 -37.03
N PRO A 103 -16.86 0.81 -35.87
CA PRO A 103 -18.19 0.23 -35.72
C PRO A 103 -19.17 0.78 -36.76
N GLU A 104 -19.91 -0.10 -37.44
CA GLU A 104 -20.86 0.32 -38.48
C GLU A 104 -21.96 1.21 -37.86
N ALA A 105 -22.39 2.21 -38.65
CA ALA A 105 -23.46 3.11 -38.22
C ALA A 105 -24.75 2.35 -37.90
N ARG A 106 -25.41 2.72 -36.80
CA ARG A 106 -26.69 2.14 -36.34
C ARG A 106 -26.60 0.67 -35.90
N ARG A 107 -25.41 0.11 -35.70
CA ARG A 107 -25.22 -1.21 -35.09
C ARG A 107 -25.09 -1.07 -33.58
N ASN A 108 -25.72 -2.00 -32.86
CA ASN A 108 -25.70 -1.99 -31.42
C ASN A 108 -24.31 -2.38 -30.90
N ILE A 109 -23.91 -1.74 -29.80
CA ILE A 109 -22.66 -2.00 -29.09
C ILE A 109 -23.01 -2.32 -27.64
N ARG A 110 -22.43 -3.41 -27.11
CA ARG A 110 -22.61 -3.80 -25.70
C ARG A 110 -21.30 -4.27 -25.10
N PHE A 111 -21.21 -4.24 -23.78
CA PHE A 111 -20.21 -5.00 -23.05
C PHE A 111 -20.82 -6.37 -22.67
N SER A 112 -20.13 -7.46 -22.99
CA SER A 112 -20.63 -8.82 -22.70
C SER A 112 -20.84 -9.02 -21.21
N GLN A 113 -19.82 -8.73 -20.44
CA GLN A 113 -19.83 -8.65 -18.98
C GLN A 113 -18.59 -7.89 -18.51
N TYR A 114 -18.71 -7.23 -17.37
CA TYR A 114 -17.58 -6.59 -16.69
C TYR A 114 -17.83 -6.54 -15.20
N ARG A 115 -16.75 -6.30 -14.45
CA ARG A 115 -16.80 -6.16 -12.98
C ARG A 115 -16.39 -4.76 -12.59
N TYR A 116 -17.13 -4.18 -11.66
CA TYR A 116 -16.78 -2.88 -11.10
C TYR A 116 -16.77 -2.94 -9.57
N GLY A 117 -16.09 -2.01 -8.92
CA GLY A 117 -15.96 -1.94 -7.48
C GLY A 117 -14.48 -2.00 -7.06
N GLY A 118 -14.22 -2.57 -5.89
CA GLY A 118 -12.89 -2.56 -5.29
C GLY A 118 -12.63 -1.31 -4.47
N GLY A 119 -11.40 -0.77 -4.56
CA GLY A 119 -10.98 0.36 -3.74
C GLY A 119 -10.63 -0.05 -2.30
N VAL A 120 -10.13 0.90 -1.51
CA VAL A 120 -9.74 0.69 -0.10
C VAL A 120 -10.93 0.25 0.75
N THR A 121 -12.14 0.68 0.41
CA THR A 121 -13.38 0.30 1.11
C THR A 121 -13.70 -1.18 1.02
N GLY A 122 -13.14 -1.87 0.01
CA GLY A 122 -13.23 -3.32 -0.15
C GLY A 122 -12.38 -4.14 0.82
N ASN A 123 -11.44 -3.52 1.52
CA ASN A 123 -10.55 -4.17 2.47
C ASN A 123 -11.24 -4.35 3.84
N VAL A 124 -12.29 -5.16 3.86
CA VAL A 124 -13.06 -5.41 5.09
C VAL A 124 -12.33 -6.35 6.05
N PRO A 125 -12.43 -6.12 7.38
CA PRO A 125 -11.88 -7.01 8.40
C PRO A 125 -12.46 -8.43 8.35
N GLU A 126 -11.85 -9.33 9.11
CA GLU A 126 -12.33 -10.69 9.33
C GLU A 126 -13.77 -10.69 9.89
N GLU A 127 -14.53 -11.73 9.58
CA GLU A 127 -15.89 -11.97 10.07
C GLU A 127 -16.92 -10.86 9.79
N ARG A 128 -16.65 -9.99 8.81
CA ARG A 128 -17.59 -8.91 8.41
C ARG A 128 -18.46 -9.26 7.20
N ILE A 129 -18.04 -10.23 6.39
CA ILE A 129 -18.81 -10.69 5.23
C ILE A 129 -19.64 -11.89 5.69
N VAL A 130 -20.82 -11.63 6.27
CA VAL A 130 -21.66 -12.67 6.90
C VAL A 130 -23.03 -12.81 6.25
N GLN A 131 -23.40 -11.91 5.33
CA GLN A 131 -24.71 -11.89 4.71
C GLN A 131 -24.67 -12.47 3.28
N MET A 132 -25.40 -13.52 3.04
CA MET A 132 -25.65 -14.06 1.69
C MET A 132 -26.81 -13.31 1.03
N ARG A 133 -26.64 -12.90 -0.23
CA ARG A 133 -27.73 -12.26 -1.02
C ARG A 133 -28.80 -13.24 -1.48
N SER A 134 -28.42 -14.50 -1.68
CA SER A 134 -29.33 -15.57 -2.09
C SER A 134 -29.05 -16.82 -1.26
N ALA A 135 -30.09 -17.60 -0.99
CA ALA A 135 -29.92 -18.88 -0.32
C ALA A 135 -29.21 -19.87 -1.26
N ILE A 136 -28.18 -20.50 -0.73
CA ILE A 136 -27.45 -21.56 -1.42
C ILE A 136 -27.79 -22.88 -0.72
N ALA A 137 -28.20 -23.89 -1.48
CA ALA A 137 -28.56 -25.19 -0.90
C ALA A 137 -27.37 -25.78 -0.10
N TYR A 138 -27.69 -26.23 1.13
CA TYR A 138 -26.71 -26.82 2.07
C TYR A 138 -25.65 -25.83 2.62
N VAL A 139 -25.87 -24.52 2.53
CA VAL A 139 -25.02 -23.50 3.14
C VAL A 139 -25.85 -22.68 4.14
N ASP A 140 -25.57 -22.86 5.43
CA ASP A 140 -26.27 -22.13 6.49
C ASP A 140 -25.63 -20.77 6.78
N ASN A 141 -24.30 -20.70 6.78
CA ASN A 141 -23.53 -19.49 7.08
C ASN A 141 -22.36 -19.32 6.14
N ALA A 142 -22.02 -18.07 5.87
CA ALA A 142 -20.80 -17.69 5.19
C ALA A 142 -20.07 -16.65 6.04
N SER A 143 -18.75 -16.76 6.12
CA SER A 143 -17.91 -15.77 6.78
C SER A 143 -16.55 -15.70 6.10
N ASN A 144 -15.93 -14.52 6.08
CA ASN A 144 -14.55 -14.40 5.68
C ASN A 144 -13.64 -14.66 6.88
N LEU A 145 -12.88 -15.75 6.80
CA LEU A 145 -11.93 -16.15 7.86
C LEU A 145 -10.68 -15.27 7.89
N VAL A 146 -10.40 -14.59 6.79
CA VAL A 146 -9.24 -13.70 6.63
C VAL A 146 -9.76 -12.36 6.13
N ARG A 147 -9.14 -11.28 6.57
CA ARG A 147 -9.47 -9.93 6.06
C ARG A 147 -9.32 -9.87 4.54
N ALA A 148 -10.16 -9.08 3.89
CA ALA A 148 -9.99 -8.76 2.49
C ALA A 148 -8.82 -7.78 2.32
N THR A 149 -7.97 -8.03 1.32
CA THR A 149 -6.77 -7.23 1.02
C THR A 149 -6.68 -6.96 -0.48
N GLY A 150 -5.83 -6.01 -0.87
CA GLY A 150 -5.57 -5.71 -2.28
C GLY A 150 -6.48 -4.65 -2.90
N GLY A 151 -7.44 -4.12 -2.13
CA GLY A 151 -8.23 -2.95 -2.57
C GLY A 151 -7.37 -1.69 -2.54
N LEU A 152 -7.24 -1.01 -3.67
CA LEU A 152 -6.54 0.26 -3.83
C LEU A 152 -7.45 1.25 -4.54
N ASP A 153 -7.43 2.49 -4.08
CA ASP A 153 -8.12 3.56 -4.80
C ASP A 153 -7.29 3.98 -6.03
N PRO A 154 -7.91 4.59 -7.05
CA PRO A 154 -7.18 5.11 -8.20
C PRO A 154 -6.06 6.07 -7.79
N GLU A 155 -4.93 5.98 -8.48
CA GLU A 155 -3.79 6.86 -8.25
C GLU A 155 -4.18 8.31 -8.50
N THR A 156 -3.81 9.21 -7.58
CA THR A 156 -4.03 10.64 -7.78
C THR A 156 -3.07 11.22 -8.83
N ILE A 157 -3.46 12.32 -9.47
CA ILE A 157 -2.60 13.01 -10.45
C ILE A 157 -1.24 13.41 -9.85
N GLU A 158 -1.22 13.82 -8.59
CA GLU A 158 0.03 14.19 -7.91
C GLU A 158 0.92 12.98 -7.65
N ALA A 159 0.35 11.85 -7.25
CA ALA A 159 1.07 10.59 -7.12
C ALA A 159 1.62 10.10 -8.47
N ALA A 160 0.81 10.18 -9.54
CA ALA A 160 1.24 9.83 -10.89
C ALA A 160 2.38 10.72 -11.38
N LYS A 161 2.33 12.03 -11.14
CA LYS A 161 3.43 12.96 -11.45
C LYS A 161 4.71 12.64 -10.67
N TYR A 162 4.56 12.28 -9.38
CA TYR A 162 5.70 11.88 -8.56
C TYR A 162 6.34 10.59 -9.11
N ARG A 163 5.53 9.57 -9.39
CA ARG A 163 5.97 8.30 -9.99
C ARG A 163 6.64 8.52 -11.35
N ALA A 164 6.04 9.32 -12.25
CA ALA A 164 6.61 9.63 -13.55
C ALA A 164 7.98 10.31 -13.44
N ARG A 165 8.17 11.24 -12.47
CA ARG A 165 9.47 11.87 -12.22
C ARG A 165 10.52 10.84 -11.77
N GLN A 166 10.14 9.90 -10.89
CA GLN A 166 11.04 8.85 -10.44
C GLN A 166 11.41 7.90 -11.59
N GLU A 167 10.44 7.53 -12.41
CA GLU A 167 10.66 6.65 -13.56
C GLU A 167 11.60 7.28 -14.61
N VAL A 168 11.42 8.56 -14.91
CA VAL A 168 12.32 9.31 -15.80
C VAL A 168 13.70 9.47 -15.17
N ARG A 169 13.79 9.73 -13.86
CA ARG A 169 15.05 9.91 -13.13
C ARG A 169 15.85 8.63 -13.04
N SER A 170 15.21 7.51 -12.70
CA SER A 170 15.87 6.20 -12.54
C SER A 170 16.31 5.61 -13.87
N GLN A 171 15.73 6.03 -15.00
CA GLN A 171 15.97 5.46 -16.34
C GLN A 171 15.93 3.93 -16.33
N LYS A 172 15.08 3.36 -15.50
CA LYS A 172 14.98 1.90 -15.26
C LYS A 172 16.29 1.25 -14.79
N ARG A 173 17.06 1.96 -13.94
CA ARG A 173 18.28 1.46 -13.31
C ARG A 173 18.28 1.77 -11.83
N ALA A 174 18.62 0.79 -11.01
CA ALA A 174 18.83 0.96 -9.58
C ALA A 174 20.29 1.34 -9.31
N VAL A 175 20.54 2.63 -9.09
CA VAL A 175 21.89 3.18 -8.86
C VAL A 175 21.97 3.90 -7.52
N THR A 176 20.95 4.70 -7.19
CA THR A 176 20.89 5.46 -5.94
C THR A 176 20.08 4.71 -4.88
N ALA A 177 20.24 5.09 -3.61
CA ALA A 177 19.43 4.56 -2.52
C ALA A 177 17.92 4.73 -2.78
N ASP A 178 17.53 5.89 -3.29
CA ASP A 178 16.14 6.22 -3.64
C ASP A 178 15.58 5.27 -4.73
N ASP A 179 16.41 4.88 -5.72
CA ASP A 179 15.98 3.95 -6.76
C ASP A 179 15.68 2.55 -6.18
N TYR A 180 16.56 2.05 -5.30
CA TYR A 180 16.34 0.78 -4.61
C TYR A 180 15.10 0.80 -3.74
N GLU A 181 14.86 1.88 -3.00
CA GLU A 181 13.65 2.05 -2.19
C GLU A 181 12.39 2.10 -3.05
N HIS A 182 12.45 2.81 -4.17
CA HIS A 182 11.33 2.92 -5.11
C HIS A 182 10.95 1.55 -5.70
N PHE A 183 11.91 0.81 -6.27
CA PHE A 183 11.65 -0.50 -6.85
C PHE A 183 11.22 -1.54 -5.80
N ALA A 184 11.71 -1.44 -4.56
CA ALA A 184 11.27 -2.31 -3.49
C ALA A 184 9.80 -2.06 -3.10
N ARG A 185 9.36 -0.80 -3.05
CA ARG A 185 7.94 -0.45 -2.80
C ARG A 185 7.04 -0.89 -3.96
N GLU A 186 7.52 -0.78 -5.20
CA GLU A 186 6.78 -1.19 -6.39
C GLU A 186 6.65 -2.72 -6.52
N ALA A 187 7.57 -3.49 -5.91
CA ALA A 187 7.61 -4.94 -6.02
C ALA A 187 6.40 -5.64 -5.36
N SER A 188 5.86 -5.08 -4.29
CA SER A 188 4.74 -5.68 -3.57
C SER A 188 3.96 -4.65 -2.77
N THR A 189 2.64 -4.74 -2.80
CA THR A 189 1.73 -3.94 -1.95
C THR A 189 1.86 -4.27 -0.45
N ASN A 190 2.52 -5.38 -0.13
CA ASN A 190 2.81 -5.78 1.24
C ASN A 190 4.02 -5.04 1.85
N VAL A 191 4.65 -4.15 1.11
CA VAL A 191 5.75 -3.30 1.55
C VAL A 191 5.21 -1.93 1.94
N ALA A 192 5.29 -1.57 3.22
CA ALA A 192 4.88 -0.25 3.68
C ALA A 192 6.03 0.76 3.63
N ARG A 193 7.19 0.39 4.15
CA ARG A 193 8.36 1.26 4.24
C ARG A 193 9.63 0.50 3.88
N VAL A 194 10.53 1.20 3.20
CA VAL A 194 11.85 0.67 2.86
C VAL A 194 12.88 1.74 3.17
N LYS A 195 14.02 1.30 3.67
CA LYS A 195 15.22 2.12 3.78
C LYS A 195 16.40 1.39 3.18
N CYS A 196 17.04 2.02 2.23
CA CYS A 196 18.27 1.54 1.63
C CYS A 196 19.46 2.09 2.40
N ASN A 197 20.29 1.21 2.93
CA ASN A 197 21.58 1.56 3.51
C ASN A 197 22.67 1.22 2.50
N PRO A 198 23.17 2.22 1.74
CA PRO A 198 24.35 1.99 0.88
C PRO A 198 25.57 1.77 1.78
N PHE A 199 26.45 0.89 1.37
CA PHE A 199 27.68 0.67 2.09
C PHE A 199 28.55 1.94 2.11
N LEU A 200 28.70 2.54 3.28
CA LEU A 200 29.70 3.55 3.55
C LEU A 200 30.93 2.88 4.18
N GLY A 201 31.90 2.52 3.34
CA GLY A 201 33.11 1.79 3.69
C GLY A 201 34.07 2.50 4.63
N LYS A 202 33.62 3.13 5.71
CA LYS A 202 34.46 3.86 6.66
C LYS A 202 34.14 3.63 8.15
N GLN A 203 33.52 2.55 8.54
CA GLN A 203 33.32 2.27 9.98
C GLN A 203 33.93 0.94 10.44
N ALA A 204 34.94 0.43 9.75
CA ALA A 204 35.69 -0.76 10.18
C ALA A 204 36.82 -0.47 11.20
N ASP A 205 37.14 0.81 11.49
CA ASP A 205 38.29 1.15 12.34
C ASP A 205 37.89 2.08 13.51
N ARG A 206 37.15 1.59 14.46
CA ARG A 206 37.21 2.07 15.86
C ARG A 206 36.75 0.99 16.83
N GLY A 207 37.71 0.21 17.29
CA GLY A 207 37.69 -0.48 18.59
C GLY A 207 36.73 -1.66 18.69
N GLY A 208 37.31 -2.84 18.77
CA GLY A 208 36.67 -4.12 19.07
C GLY A 208 35.43 -4.06 19.96
N SER A 209 34.28 -4.08 19.34
CA SER A 209 33.02 -4.39 20.02
C SER A 209 32.46 -5.68 19.42
N GLN A 210 32.27 -6.67 20.27
CA GLN A 210 31.68 -7.97 19.98
C GLN A 210 30.15 -7.87 19.72
N ASP A 211 29.72 -6.79 19.13
CA ASP A 211 28.32 -6.54 18.83
C ASP A 211 28.09 -6.87 17.35
N GLY A 212 27.54 -8.03 17.06
CA GLY A 212 27.26 -8.69 15.78
C GLY A 212 26.94 -7.84 14.54
N ARG A 213 27.59 -6.69 14.38
CA ARG A 213 27.46 -5.79 13.22
C ARG A 213 28.21 -6.40 12.04
N VAL A 214 27.46 -6.97 11.13
CA VAL A 214 27.99 -7.45 9.85
C VAL A 214 28.51 -6.25 9.08
N SER A 215 29.84 -6.15 8.94
CA SER A 215 30.47 -5.23 8.00
C SER A 215 30.03 -5.61 6.59
N LEU A 216 29.29 -4.73 5.91
CA LEU A 216 28.89 -4.96 4.52
C LEU A 216 30.13 -4.83 3.61
N ALA A 217 30.30 -5.78 2.72
CA ALA A 217 31.38 -5.73 1.72
C ALA A 217 31.10 -4.61 0.68
N PRO A 218 32.14 -4.01 0.09
CA PRO A 218 31.99 -3.09 -1.02
C PRO A 218 31.10 -3.69 -2.13
N GLY A 219 30.15 -2.94 -2.65
CA GLY A 219 29.20 -3.42 -3.67
C GLY A 219 27.99 -4.17 -3.08
N MET A 220 27.77 -4.18 -1.76
CA MET A 220 26.58 -4.72 -1.13
C MET A 220 25.62 -3.60 -0.74
N VAL A 221 24.35 -3.76 -1.06
CA VAL A 221 23.23 -2.88 -0.67
C VAL A 221 22.36 -3.61 0.33
N ASP A 222 22.06 -2.98 1.46
CA ASP A 222 21.19 -3.51 2.52
C ASP A 222 19.85 -2.80 2.51
N LEU A 223 18.80 -3.53 2.17
CA LEU A 223 17.43 -3.03 2.14
C LEU A 223 16.69 -3.47 3.40
N ILE A 224 16.31 -2.49 4.20
CA ILE A 224 15.51 -2.69 5.40
C ILE A 224 14.05 -2.46 5.05
N VAL A 225 13.24 -3.50 5.18
CA VAL A 225 11.84 -3.51 4.74
C VAL A 225 10.91 -3.69 5.94
N ILE A 226 9.89 -2.82 6.03
CA ILE A 226 8.81 -2.92 7.02
C ILE A 226 7.53 -3.33 6.26
N PRO A 227 6.94 -4.49 6.57
CA PRO A 227 5.71 -4.95 5.94
C PRO A 227 4.50 -4.07 6.27
N ALA A 228 3.48 -4.09 5.40
CA ALA A 228 2.24 -3.31 5.54
C ALA A 228 1.26 -3.92 6.57
N ALA A 229 1.72 -4.14 7.80
CA ALA A 229 0.95 -4.74 8.88
C ALA A 229 0.22 -3.71 9.76
N PHE A 230 -0.42 -2.69 9.15
CA PHE A 230 -1.02 -1.55 9.87
C PHE A 230 -2.03 -1.96 10.94
N ASP A 231 -2.95 -2.88 10.63
CA ASP A 231 -3.99 -3.27 11.58
C ASP A 231 -3.43 -4.14 12.71
N ALA A 232 -2.50 -5.03 12.41
CA ALA A 232 -1.85 -5.85 13.42
C ALA A 232 -1.11 -4.96 14.43
N VAL A 233 -0.33 -3.98 13.96
CA VAL A 233 0.36 -3.01 14.82
C VAL A 233 -0.64 -2.17 15.63
N ARG A 234 -1.76 -1.77 15.03
CA ARG A 234 -2.84 -1.03 15.74
C ARG A 234 -3.43 -1.85 16.90
N HIS A 235 -3.53 -3.15 16.76
CA HIS A 235 -4.03 -4.06 17.80
C HIS A 235 -2.93 -4.59 18.73
N GLY A 236 -1.66 -4.19 18.51
CA GLY A 236 -0.52 -4.60 19.33
C GLY A 236 0.07 -5.95 18.94
N ASP A 237 -0.35 -6.55 17.83
CA ASP A 237 0.25 -7.76 17.29
C ASP A 237 1.48 -7.40 16.45
N LEU A 238 2.66 -7.51 17.06
CA LEU A 238 3.94 -7.21 16.42
C LEU A 238 4.50 -8.40 15.62
N THR A 239 3.96 -9.59 15.76
CA THR A 239 4.44 -10.81 15.06
C THR A 239 4.26 -10.69 13.54
N ARG A 240 3.25 -9.94 13.10
CA ARG A 240 2.96 -9.65 11.69
C ARG A 240 3.94 -8.67 11.02
N LEU A 241 4.87 -8.11 11.78
CA LEU A 241 5.96 -7.28 11.23
C LEU A 241 7.11 -8.12 10.66
N SER A 242 7.03 -9.44 10.75
CA SER A 242 8.00 -10.32 10.09
C SER A 242 7.83 -10.29 8.58
N LEU A 243 8.97 -10.18 7.88
CA LEU A 243 9.03 -10.18 6.42
C LEU A 243 8.86 -11.60 5.88
N ASP A 244 7.80 -11.87 5.16
CA ASP A 244 7.52 -13.16 4.56
C ASP A 244 8.42 -13.45 3.34
N GLY A 245 8.75 -14.72 3.12
CA GLY A 245 9.59 -15.17 2.02
C GLY A 245 9.08 -14.78 0.63
N PRO A 246 7.79 -14.90 0.32
CA PRO A 246 7.22 -14.43 -0.95
C PRO A 246 7.46 -12.94 -1.23
N THR A 247 7.24 -12.05 -0.24
CA THR A 247 7.50 -10.60 -0.38
C THR A 247 8.99 -10.33 -0.59
N GLN A 248 9.87 -11.01 0.18
CA GLN A 248 11.31 -10.90 0.00
C GLN A 248 11.73 -11.31 -1.42
N THR A 249 11.22 -12.43 -1.92
CA THR A 249 11.51 -12.93 -3.26
C THR A 249 11.01 -11.97 -4.35
N ALA A 250 9.81 -11.40 -4.18
CA ALA A 250 9.25 -10.42 -5.11
C ALA A 250 10.14 -9.17 -5.22
N ILE A 251 10.64 -8.65 -4.08
CA ILE A 251 11.55 -7.50 -4.04
C ILE A 251 12.85 -7.83 -4.77
N ILE A 252 13.46 -8.99 -4.48
CA ILE A 252 14.71 -9.41 -5.12
C ILE A 252 14.51 -9.52 -6.63
N ASN A 253 13.49 -10.23 -7.08
CA ASN A 253 13.22 -10.45 -8.51
C ASN A 253 12.94 -9.13 -9.26
N LYS A 254 12.25 -8.18 -8.62
CA LYS A 254 11.98 -6.88 -9.22
C LYS A 254 13.27 -6.07 -9.38
N ILE A 255 14.07 -5.96 -8.34
CA ILE A 255 15.31 -5.15 -8.36
C ILE A 255 16.39 -5.80 -9.22
N ASP A 256 16.46 -7.11 -9.31
CA ASP A 256 17.40 -7.84 -10.16
C ASP A 256 17.32 -7.46 -11.64
N GLN A 257 16.16 -7.01 -12.09
CA GLN A 257 15.96 -6.51 -13.46
C GLN A 257 16.62 -5.15 -13.71
N PHE A 258 16.92 -4.39 -12.66
CA PHE A 258 17.35 -2.99 -12.74
C PHE A 258 18.70 -2.71 -12.06
N ARG A 259 19.19 -3.60 -11.18
CA ARG A 259 20.44 -3.41 -10.46
C ARG A 259 21.66 -3.54 -11.38
N LEU A 260 22.77 -2.93 -10.97
CA LEU A 260 24.05 -3.12 -11.64
C LEU A 260 24.60 -4.54 -11.37
N LEU A 261 25.27 -5.12 -12.35
CA LEU A 261 25.80 -6.49 -12.29
C LEU A 261 26.75 -6.74 -11.11
N THR A 262 27.46 -5.72 -10.65
CA THR A 262 28.45 -5.83 -9.57
C THR A 262 27.87 -5.63 -8.17
N VAL A 263 26.58 -5.31 -8.07
CA VAL A 263 25.92 -5.04 -6.78
C VAL A 263 25.28 -6.31 -6.25
N THR A 264 25.61 -6.66 -5.02
CA THR A 264 24.93 -7.71 -4.25
C THR A 264 23.91 -7.05 -3.33
N MET A 265 22.74 -7.64 -3.20
CA MET A 265 21.65 -7.08 -2.40
C MET A 265 21.25 -8.03 -1.28
N ARG A 266 20.99 -7.46 -0.11
CA ARG A 266 20.39 -8.16 1.02
C ARG A 266 19.09 -7.46 1.39
N VAL A 267 18.00 -8.22 1.51
CA VAL A 267 16.67 -7.75 1.93
C VAL A 267 16.37 -8.35 3.29
N ARG A 268 16.04 -7.52 4.27
CA ARG A 268 15.75 -7.96 5.64
C ARG A 268 14.79 -7.02 6.37
N GLU A 269 14.27 -7.47 7.47
CA GLU A 269 13.53 -6.65 8.43
C GLU A 269 14.47 -5.80 9.31
N PRO A 270 13.97 -4.67 9.87
CA PRO A 270 14.71 -3.88 10.85
C PRO A 270 14.85 -4.61 12.20
N ILE A 271 15.73 -4.10 13.06
CA ILE A 271 15.74 -4.49 14.46
C ILE A 271 14.60 -3.76 15.17
N TYR A 272 13.59 -4.50 15.62
CA TYR A 272 12.47 -3.91 16.35
C TYR A 272 12.83 -3.71 17.83
N VAL A 273 12.61 -2.49 18.31
CA VAL A 273 12.86 -2.12 19.71
C VAL A 273 11.52 -1.74 20.35
N GLY A 274 11.06 -2.59 21.25
CA GLY A 274 9.84 -2.35 22.03
C GLY A 274 10.08 -1.30 23.09
N VAL A 275 9.20 -0.29 23.15
CA VAL A 275 9.25 0.80 24.11
C VAL A 275 8.03 0.79 25.01
N ARG A 276 8.25 0.81 26.32
CA ARG A 276 7.23 1.01 27.35
C ARG A 276 7.43 2.35 28.03
N VAL A 277 6.35 3.11 28.15
CA VAL A 277 6.31 4.38 28.86
C VAL A 277 5.47 4.21 30.13
N ILE A 278 6.00 4.61 31.27
CA ILE A 278 5.25 4.76 32.52
C ILE A 278 5.24 6.25 32.85
N THR A 279 4.07 6.82 33.07
CA THR A 279 3.92 8.25 33.29
C THR A 279 2.88 8.57 34.37
N ASP A 280 3.20 9.56 35.22
CA ASP A 280 2.29 10.12 36.17
C ASP A 280 1.83 11.51 35.68
N ILE A 281 0.53 11.66 35.44
CA ILE A 281 -0.08 12.89 34.91
C ILE A 281 -1.03 13.51 35.92
N VAL A 282 -1.09 14.83 35.93
CA VAL A 282 -2.09 15.61 36.66
C VAL A 282 -3.08 16.16 35.66
N LEU A 283 -4.36 16.00 35.96
CA LEU A 283 -5.43 16.40 35.06
C LEU A 283 -5.94 17.82 35.33
N GLN A 284 -6.55 18.39 34.31
CA GLN A 284 -7.41 19.58 34.46
C GLN A 284 -8.66 19.21 35.27
N SER A 285 -9.20 20.17 36.02
CA SER A 285 -10.34 19.95 36.93
C SER A 285 -11.63 19.45 36.22
N TYR A 286 -11.76 19.72 34.95
CA TYR A 286 -12.91 19.29 34.12
C TYR A 286 -12.70 17.96 33.39
N ALA A 287 -11.48 17.40 33.43
CA ALA A 287 -11.11 16.25 32.63
C ALA A 287 -11.48 14.95 33.32
N ARG A 288 -12.00 14.00 32.51
CA ARG A 288 -12.31 12.64 32.97
C ARG A 288 -11.07 11.76 32.87
N PRO A 289 -10.66 11.11 33.99
CA PRO A 289 -9.42 10.34 34.04
C PRO A 289 -9.34 9.21 32.99
N ASP A 290 -10.41 8.43 32.85
CA ASP A 290 -10.52 7.33 31.90
C ASP A 290 -10.28 7.75 30.46
N VAL A 291 -10.92 8.87 30.06
CA VAL A 291 -10.82 9.42 28.69
C VAL A 291 -9.42 9.95 28.41
N VAL A 292 -8.84 10.71 29.35
CA VAL A 292 -7.50 11.29 29.16
C VAL A 292 -6.42 10.21 29.15
N GLN A 293 -6.51 9.21 30.03
CA GLN A 293 -5.57 8.08 30.02
C GLN A 293 -5.61 7.33 28.70
N ALA A 294 -6.81 7.03 28.17
CA ALA A 294 -6.98 6.36 26.87
C ALA A 294 -6.36 7.19 25.74
N LYS A 295 -6.60 8.51 25.72
CA LYS A 295 -6.07 9.43 24.71
C LYS A 295 -4.54 9.54 24.77
N VAL A 296 -3.96 9.58 25.97
CA VAL A 296 -2.50 9.57 26.14
C VAL A 296 -1.89 8.28 25.62
N ARG A 297 -2.49 7.11 25.95
CA ARG A 297 -2.01 5.82 25.44
C ARG A 297 -2.11 5.76 23.90
N GLU A 298 -3.21 6.22 23.33
CA GLU A 298 -3.39 6.27 21.86
C GLU A 298 -2.35 7.18 21.20
N THR A 299 -2.10 8.35 21.76
CA THR A 299 -1.09 9.29 21.25
C THR A 299 0.32 8.71 21.33
N LEU A 300 0.67 8.04 22.44
CA LEU A 300 1.95 7.35 22.60
C LEU A 300 2.10 6.21 21.58
N ARG A 301 1.06 5.40 21.39
CA ARG A 301 1.06 4.32 20.38
C ARG A 301 1.24 4.88 18.97
N GLY A 302 0.52 5.95 18.63
CA GLY A 302 0.62 6.57 17.32
C GLY A 302 1.96 7.24 17.05
N TYR A 303 2.67 7.67 18.09
CA TYR A 303 3.99 8.28 17.98
C TYR A 303 5.11 7.23 17.95
N ILE A 304 5.10 6.26 18.87
CA ILE A 304 6.12 5.20 18.99
C ILE A 304 5.69 3.99 18.15
N THR A 305 5.71 4.10 16.86
CA THR A 305 5.21 3.05 15.97
C THR A 305 6.05 2.94 14.69
N PRO A 306 6.29 1.73 14.17
CA PRO A 306 7.01 1.55 12.91
C PRO A 306 6.20 1.99 11.68
N LEU A 307 4.86 2.10 11.81
CA LEU A 307 3.91 2.39 10.74
C LEU A 307 2.94 3.50 11.14
N ALA A 308 2.41 4.24 10.20
CA ALA A 308 1.38 5.25 10.42
C ALA A 308 0.02 4.63 10.75
N ILE A 309 -0.25 4.35 12.02
CA ILE A 309 -1.49 3.72 12.48
C ILE A 309 -2.57 4.71 12.96
N GLY A 310 -2.29 6.02 12.91
CA GLY A 310 -3.14 7.08 13.47
C GLY A 310 -2.79 7.39 14.94
N GLY A 311 -3.57 8.27 15.57
CA GLY A 311 -3.38 8.68 16.97
C GLY A 311 -2.32 9.77 17.19
N TYR A 312 -1.47 10.04 16.20
CA TYR A 312 -0.49 11.12 16.23
C TYR A 312 -0.45 11.89 14.92
N THR A 313 -0.36 13.21 15.02
CA THR A 313 -0.14 14.10 13.87
C THR A 313 1.02 15.04 14.22
N PRO A 314 2.06 15.14 13.38
CA PRO A 314 3.16 16.06 13.60
C PRO A 314 2.70 17.52 13.68
N PRO A 315 3.34 18.37 14.52
CA PRO A 315 2.95 19.76 14.68
C PRO A 315 3.16 20.64 13.46
N ASP A 316 4.06 20.24 12.57
CA ASP A 316 4.40 20.89 11.29
C ASP A 316 3.40 20.57 10.16
N GLY A 317 2.46 19.64 10.43
CA GLY A 317 1.46 19.22 9.45
C GLY A 317 2.00 18.25 8.37
N GLU A 318 3.23 17.78 8.51
CA GLU A 318 3.77 16.75 7.64
C GLU A 318 3.08 15.38 7.86
N ALA A 319 3.10 14.54 6.85
CA ALA A 319 2.55 13.19 6.95
C ALA A 319 3.44 12.33 7.88
N TRP A 320 2.85 11.77 8.94
CA TRP A 320 3.55 10.85 9.81
C TRP A 320 3.58 9.46 9.19
N GLU A 321 4.77 9.01 8.79
CA GLU A 321 4.96 7.65 8.22
C GLU A 321 5.28 6.58 9.27
N GLY A 322 5.40 6.95 10.53
CA GLY A 322 5.88 6.13 11.63
C GLY A 322 7.32 6.51 12.03
N TRP A 323 7.82 5.87 13.10
CA TRP A 323 9.12 6.20 13.65
C TRP A 323 10.26 6.06 12.64
N PRO A 324 11.12 7.08 12.48
CA PRO A 324 12.27 7.03 11.57
C PRO A 324 13.24 5.90 11.94
N ILE A 325 13.71 5.14 10.96
CA ILE A 325 14.69 4.06 11.19
C ILE A 325 16.02 4.66 11.64
N GLY A 326 16.57 4.14 12.75
CA GLY A 326 17.84 4.56 13.32
C GLY A 326 17.80 5.88 14.11
N ARG A 327 16.61 6.39 14.45
CA ARG A 327 16.45 7.59 15.26
C ARG A 327 16.30 7.23 16.74
N ASP A 328 17.06 7.88 17.60
CA ASP A 328 16.93 7.75 19.05
C ASP A 328 15.67 8.44 19.58
N LEU A 329 15.13 7.92 20.69
CA LEU A 329 14.00 8.50 21.40
C LEU A 329 14.46 9.23 22.64
N TYR A 330 14.13 10.51 22.72
CA TYR A 330 14.45 11.36 23.88
C TYR A 330 13.28 11.47 24.83
N LEU A 331 13.57 11.41 26.13
CA LEU A 331 12.57 11.57 27.20
C LEU A 331 11.80 12.90 27.10
N SER A 332 12.48 13.97 26.69
CA SER A 332 11.88 15.30 26.48
C SER A 332 10.79 15.32 25.43
N GLU A 333 10.92 14.49 24.38
CA GLU A 333 9.90 14.37 23.33
C GLU A 333 8.60 13.78 23.90
N ILE A 334 8.72 12.77 24.78
CA ILE A 334 7.57 12.14 25.44
C ILE A 334 6.88 13.12 26.40
N TYR A 335 7.65 13.91 27.16
CA TYR A 335 7.07 14.98 28.00
C TYR A 335 6.26 15.96 27.15
N ALA A 336 6.85 16.46 26.06
CA ALA A 336 6.21 17.42 25.17
C ALA A 336 4.97 16.84 24.48
N LEU A 337 5.02 15.56 24.13
CA LEU A 337 3.91 14.85 23.50
C LEU A 337 2.72 14.74 24.46
N ILE A 338 2.94 14.23 25.68
CA ILE A 338 1.88 14.04 26.68
C ILE A 338 1.29 15.38 27.11
N GLN A 339 2.13 16.40 27.28
CA GLN A 339 1.69 17.74 27.69
C GLN A 339 0.72 18.39 26.70
N ARG A 340 0.78 18.03 25.42
CA ARG A 340 -0.15 18.53 24.38
C ARG A 340 -1.51 17.84 24.38
N VAL A 341 -1.66 16.73 25.08
CA VAL A 341 -2.94 16.00 25.12
C VAL A 341 -3.96 16.82 25.92
N GLN A 342 -5.09 17.09 25.28
CA GLN A 342 -6.19 17.85 25.91
C GLN A 342 -6.68 17.15 27.18
N GLY A 343 -6.76 17.90 28.29
CA GLY A 343 -7.16 17.40 29.59
C GLY A 343 -5.98 17.13 30.54
N VAL A 344 -4.75 17.08 30.03
CA VAL A 344 -3.53 17.03 30.85
C VAL A 344 -3.20 18.45 31.32
N LYS A 345 -3.03 18.65 32.66
CA LYS A 345 -2.58 19.91 33.25
C LYS A 345 -1.06 20.00 33.23
N HIS A 346 -0.38 18.98 33.75
CA HIS A 346 1.06 18.80 33.63
C HIS A 346 1.45 17.33 33.81
N VAL A 347 2.63 16.99 33.32
CA VAL A 347 3.27 15.68 33.47
C VAL A 347 4.22 15.76 34.68
N ARG A 348 4.04 14.88 35.67
CA ARG A 348 4.84 14.84 36.88
C ARG A 348 6.11 14.01 36.72
N ASP A 349 5.97 12.81 36.15
CA ASP A 349 7.09 11.89 35.97
C ASP A 349 6.88 11.07 34.68
N VAL A 350 7.99 10.73 34.01
CA VAL A 350 8.03 9.83 32.87
C VAL A 350 9.24 8.90 32.97
N LYS A 351 8.99 7.60 32.87
CA LYS A 351 10.01 6.54 32.82
C LYS A 351 9.94 5.80 31.54
N LEU A 352 11.09 5.54 30.94
CA LEU A 352 11.23 4.83 29.69
C LEU A 352 11.86 3.45 29.93
N GLY A 353 11.31 2.44 29.28
CA GLY A 353 11.90 1.11 29.20
C GLY A 353 11.99 0.66 27.76
N SER A 354 13.05 -0.03 27.39
CA SER A 354 13.21 -0.57 26.05
C SER A 354 13.71 -2.01 26.09
N VAL A 355 13.30 -2.80 25.12
CA VAL A 355 13.73 -4.19 24.92
C VAL A 355 13.79 -4.51 23.43
N PRO A 356 14.81 -5.23 22.95
CA PRO A 356 14.81 -5.73 21.60
C PRO A 356 13.71 -6.80 21.45
N ILE A 357 12.90 -6.69 20.39
CA ILE A 357 11.83 -7.64 20.07
C ILE A 357 12.36 -8.65 19.06
N LYS A 358 12.21 -9.92 19.38
CA LYS A 358 12.38 -11.00 18.40
C LYS A 358 10.99 -11.41 17.93
N LEU A 359 10.69 -11.23 16.65
CA LEU A 359 9.37 -11.51 16.08
C LEU A 359 8.99 -13.01 16.11
N THR A 360 9.99 -13.88 16.30
CA THR A 360 9.80 -15.32 16.45
C THR A 360 9.28 -15.73 17.82
N ASP A 361 9.44 -14.86 18.82
CA ASP A 361 9.01 -15.16 20.18
C ASP A 361 7.58 -14.70 20.38
N MET A 362 6.67 -15.63 20.73
CA MET A 362 5.25 -15.33 20.99
C MET A 362 5.05 -14.49 22.26
N GLU A 363 6.05 -14.40 23.15
CA GLU A 363 5.97 -13.62 24.38
C GLU A 363 6.77 -12.33 24.27
N ILE A 364 6.09 -11.20 24.43
CA ILE A 364 6.76 -9.89 24.54
C ILE A 364 7.41 -9.84 25.93
N PRO A 365 8.74 -9.68 26.03
CA PRO A 365 9.41 -9.67 27.32
C PRO A 365 8.92 -8.51 28.18
N THR A 366 8.75 -8.77 29.47
CA THR A 366 8.35 -7.73 30.43
C THR A 366 9.44 -6.67 30.55
N VAL A 367 9.09 -5.43 30.25
CA VAL A 367 10.03 -4.32 30.27
C VAL A 367 9.93 -3.54 31.59
N THR A 368 11.03 -3.44 32.31
CA THR A 368 11.14 -2.56 33.45
C THR A 368 11.51 -1.15 32.99
N ALA A 369 10.62 -0.20 33.17
CA ALA A 369 10.90 1.19 32.86
C ALA A 369 11.77 1.82 33.94
N THR A 370 12.83 2.51 33.55
CA THR A 370 13.79 3.20 34.38
C THR A 370 13.88 4.68 33.98
N GLU A 371 14.56 5.49 34.77
CA GLU A 371 14.80 6.90 34.45
C GLU A 371 15.85 7.09 33.35
N LYS A 372 15.65 6.43 32.22
CA LYS A 372 16.50 6.65 31.04
C LYS A 372 16.13 7.96 30.37
N ARG A 373 17.11 8.79 30.04
CA ARG A 373 16.89 10.05 29.32
C ARG A 373 16.79 9.85 27.81
N VAL A 374 17.42 8.79 27.30
CA VAL A 374 17.48 8.46 25.89
C VAL A 374 17.34 6.95 25.72
N ILE A 375 16.58 6.53 24.75
CA ILE A 375 16.61 5.16 24.22
C ILE A 375 17.43 5.21 22.93
N GLU A 376 18.62 4.65 22.99
CA GLU A 376 19.48 4.49 21.82
C GLU A 376 18.88 3.43 20.88
N VAL A 377 18.76 3.76 19.60
CA VAL A 377 18.21 2.89 18.57
C VAL A 377 19.33 2.51 17.60
N PRO A 378 19.53 1.22 17.30
CA PRO A 378 20.51 0.83 16.28
C PRO A 378 20.24 1.54 14.94
N PRO A 379 21.25 1.78 14.09
CA PRO A 379 21.08 2.45 12.79
C PRO A 379 20.05 1.80 11.87
N ASP A 380 19.82 0.50 12.06
CA ASP A 380 18.84 -0.34 11.38
C ASP A 380 17.63 -0.70 12.27
N GLY A 381 17.50 -0.02 13.41
CA GLY A 381 16.44 -0.22 14.38
C GLY A 381 15.23 0.67 14.13
N VAL A 382 14.06 0.20 14.56
CA VAL A 382 12.81 0.97 14.57
C VAL A 382 12.05 0.72 15.87
N LEU A 383 11.38 1.75 16.37
CA LEU A 383 10.62 1.65 17.61
C LEU A 383 9.23 1.05 17.40
N CYS A 384 8.83 0.22 18.36
CA CYS A 384 7.48 -0.34 18.48
C CYS A 384 6.90 0.00 19.85
N SER A 385 5.64 0.39 19.88
CA SER A 385 4.91 0.65 21.11
C SER A 385 4.57 -0.68 21.81
N LEU A 386 4.90 -0.76 23.09
CA LEU A 386 4.38 -1.76 24.01
C LEU A 386 3.25 -1.16 24.84
N ASP A 387 2.73 -1.94 25.80
CA ASP A 387 1.73 -1.43 26.73
C ASP A 387 2.32 -0.32 27.60
N HIS A 388 1.68 0.88 27.54
CA HIS A 388 2.04 2.04 28.32
C HIS A 388 1.19 2.12 29.60
N ASP A 389 1.82 2.46 30.72
CA ASP A 389 1.16 2.65 32.02
C ASP A 389 1.01 4.17 32.29
N VAL A 390 -0.23 4.64 32.21
CA VAL A 390 -0.57 6.05 32.44
C VAL A 390 -1.35 6.16 33.73
N ARG A 391 -0.78 6.83 34.73
CA ARG A 391 -1.36 6.99 36.05
C ARG A 391 -1.80 8.42 36.29
N VAL A 392 -2.97 8.58 36.86
CA VAL A 392 -3.47 9.90 37.28
C VAL A 392 -3.11 10.08 38.74
N VAL A 393 -2.40 11.15 39.04
CA VAL A 393 -2.02 11.53 40.39
C VAL A 393 -2.67 12.86 40.75
N THR A 394 -3.09 12.97 42.01
CA THR A 394 -3.54 14.26 42.61
C THR A 394 -2.36 15.03 43.08
N LEU A 395 -2.46 16.37 43.04
CA LEU A 395 -1.44 17.30 43.61
C LEU A 395 -1.34 17.15 45.12
#